data_3e1aa8a4798e74b037d67130aa211a61
#
_entry.id   3e1aa8a4798e74b037d67130aa211a61
#
_cell.length_a   1.000
_cell.length_b   1.000
_cell.length_c   1.000
_cell.angle_alpha   90.00
_cell.angle_beta   90.00
_cell.angle_gamma   90.00
#
_symmetry.space_group_name_H-M   'P 1'
#
loop_
_entity.id
_entity.type
_entity.pdbx_description
1 polymer ?
#
loop_
_entity_poly.entity_id
_entity_poly.type
_entity_poly.pdbx_seq_one_letter_code
_entity_poly.pdbx_strand_id
1 'polypeptide(L)'
;MKRNPSPRRTALRITHRTVAIVAGLSLISGGIAGAATVAITAPAQAQEQTTGVQGQPNSAGAQDGGMQGSADTMTFDYTGSYAGALAADGEVISSSGETLTATASDQNAALVQNGGSLTLEGALLQKSGDDTDGDRCNFYGVNSILTAVGEGSSATVSNSSLAATSAGSNGIFATDGATVKVSDTSIDTTADNSRGLDATYGGVITADNVDITTAGDHCAGIATDRGGGAITAVDSSVSTQGSGSPILYSTGDIEVENLTGTASGSQIAGMEGLNTIVIENSTLTSSIIGKTASDPIANGIIIYQSTSGDAEATTGTTATFAVKNSTLSSAIQSGSMFYLTNTSATITLENTVLDFDSSQAALLTACGNDSNNWGQAGSNGASVTVKAVNQTLEGDIVADTISSVSLKLSKGSTWTGSAIIEENESASNATGVPISITVGKNSSWIVTGDCTVSNLTVKKGATITDNDGQTVSIVANGKTVVEGTGNVTITVTGTYTEA
;
A
#
# COMPACT_ATOMS: atom_id res chain seq x y z
N MET A 1 55.03 17.64 -37.88
CA MET A 1 53.69 17.72 -37.29
C MET A 1 53.17 16.30 -37.08
N LYS A 2 53.20 15.81 -35.86
CA LYS A 2 52.81 14.41 -35.53
C LYS A 2 51.37 14.42 -35.01
N ARG A 3 50.48 13.62 -35.63
CA ARG A 3 49.10 13.36 -35.21
C ARG A 3 49.10 12.30 -34.10
N ASN A 4 48.47 12.59 -32.97
CA ASN A 4 48.20 11.63 -31.92
C ASN A 4 46.93 10.82 -32.23
N PRO A 5 46.90 9.52 -32.00
CA PRO A 5 45.68 8.70 -32.17
C PRO A 5 44.82 8.64 -30.93
N SER A 6 43.53 8.68 -31.16
CA SER A 6 42.43 8.52 -30.22
C SER A 6 42.36 7.11 -29.60
N PRO A 7 41.96 6.91 -28.35
CA PRO A 7 41.85 5.58 -27.75
C PRO A 7 40.54 4.86 -28.16
N ARG A 8 40.70 3.60 -28.53
CA ARG A 8 39.62 2.65 -28.86
C ARG A 8 38.85 2.24 -27.61
N ARG A 9 37.55 2.38 -27.65
CA ARG A 9 36.65 1.76 -26.66
C ARG A 9 36.56 0.26 -26.90
N THR A 10 36.92 -0.54 -25.89
CA THR A 10 36.77 -1.99 -25.90
C THR A 10 35.35 -2.32 -25.42
N ALA A 11 34.53 -2.90 -26.27
CA ALA A 11 33.21 -3.41 -25.88
C ALA A 11 33.35 -4.75 -25.16
N LEU A 12 32.89 -4.82 -23.94
CA LEU A 12 32.79 -6.05 -23.15
C LEU A 12 31.55 -6.84 -23.62
N ARG A 13 31.75 -8.00 -24.21
CA ARG A 13 30.68 -8.93 -24.56
C ARG A 13 30.34 -9.79 -23.32
N ILE A 14 29.13 -9.64 -22.79
CA ILE A 14 28.59 -10.53 -21.78
C ILE A 14 27.95 -11.73 -22.51
N THR A 15 28.50 -12.89 -22.28
CA THR A 15 27.95 -14.16 -22.76
C THR A 15 26.99 -14.73 -21.74
N HIS A 16 25.70 -14.81 -22.12
CA HIS A 16 24.69 -15.55 -21.33
C HIS A 16 25.02 -17.05 -21.34
N ARG A 17 25.20 -17.63 -20.17
CA ARG A 17 25.19 -19.10 -19.99
C ARG A 17 23.77 -19.54 -19.63
N THR A 18 23.13 -20.22 -20.56
CA THR A 18 21.88 -20.95 -20.32
C THR A 18 22.21 -22.20 -19.50
N VAL A 19 21.64 -22.32 -18.31
CA VAL A 19 21.66 -23.56 -17.53
C VAL A 19 20.41 -24.35 -17.87
N ALA A 20 20.58 -25.48 -18.54
CA ALA A 20 19.51 -26.45 -18.79
C ALA A 20 19.41 -27.41 -17.60
N ILE A 21 18.25 -27.40 -16.94
CA ILE A 21 17.91 -28.41 -15.92
C ILE A 21 17.30 -29.60 -16.66
N VAL A 22 17.97 -30.72 -16.62
CA VAL A 22 17.48 -32.02 -17.13
C VAL A 22 16.69 -32.68 -16.00
N ALA A 23 15.36 -32.79 -16.15
CA ALA A 23 14.54 -33.64 -15.30
C ALA A 23 14.61 -35.08 -15.76
N GLY A 24 15.18 -35.96 -14.94
CA GLY A 24 15.20 -37.39 -15.16
C GLY A 24 13.88 -38.04 -14.79
N LEU A 25 13.17 -38.61 -15.76
CA LEU A 25 12.07 -39.53 -15.54
C LEU A 25 12.63 -40.95 -15.30
N SER A 26 12.34 -41.54 -14.15
CA SER A 26 12.47 -42.98 -13.96
C SER A 26 11.09 -43.64 -14.02
N LEU A 27 10.88 -44.43 -15.06
CA LEU A 27 9.74 -45.34 -15.21
C LEU A 27 10.01 -46.63 -14.41
N ILE A 28 9.10 -46.96 -13.49
CA ILE A 28 8.97 -48.36 -13.00
C ILE A 28 7.56 -48.81 -13.34
N SER A 29 7.51 -49.85 -14.17
CA SER A 29 6.29 -50.55 -14.58
C SER A 29 5.91 -51.61 -13.54
N GLY A 30 4.61 -51.71 -13.21
CA GLY A 30 4.06 -52.82 -12.46
C GLY A 30 2.55 -52.65 -12.31
N GLY A 31 1.79 -53.41 -13.10
CA GLY A 31 0.33 -53.34 -13.17
C GLY A 31 -0.39 -53.95 -11.99
N ILE A 32 -1.68 -53.63 -11.88
CA ILE A 32 -2.86 -54.51 -11.79
C ILE A 32 -4.10 -53.59 -11.71
N ALA A 33 -5.13 -54.02 -12.41
CA ALA A 33 -6.40 -53.36 -12.59
C ALA A 33 -7.25 -53.24 -11.31
N GLY A 34 -7.92 -52.12 -11.15
CA GLY A 34 -8.99 -51.92 -10.20
C GLY A 34 -9.71 -50.62 -10.52
N ALA A 35 -10.90 -50.69 -11.13
CA ALA A 35 -11.73 -49.53 -11.38
C ALA A 35 -12.24 -49.01 -10.06
N ALA A 36 -11.78 -47.79 -9.68
CA ALA A 36 -12.40 -47.00 -8.64
C ALA A 36 -12.71 -45.63 -9.24
N THR A 37 -13.99 -45.34 -9.30
CA THR A 37 -14.53 -44.00 -9.64
C THR A 37 -14.04 -43.02 -8.57
N VAL A 38 -13.08 -42.19 -8.91
CA VAL A 38 -12.70 -41.06 -8.05
C VAL A 38 -13.62 -39.88 -8.39
N ALA A 39 -14.53 -39.61 -7.49
CA ALA A 39 -15.23 -38.32 -7.47
C ALA A 39 -14.19 -37.22 -7.14
N ILE A 40 -13.97 -36.34 -8.10
CA ILE A 40 -13.18 -35.15 -7.88
C ILE A 40 -14.04 -34.20 -7.03
N THR A 41 -13.86 -34.24 -5.72
CA THR A 41 -14.34 -33.16 -4.85
C THR A 41 -13.34 -32.03 -4.96
N ALA A 42 -13.81 -30.87 -5.43
CA ALA A 42 -13.07 -29.62 -5.33
C ALA A 42 -12.66 -29.36 -3.86
N PRO A 43 -11.47 -28.84 -3.61
CA PRO A 43 -11.08 -28.49 -2.24
C PRO A 43 -12.07 -27.42 -1.73
N ALA A 44 -12.67 -27.70 -0.58
CA ALA A 44 -13.47 -26.73 0.15
C ALA A 44 -12.57 -25.55 0.50
N GLN A 45 -13.04 -24.36 0.17
CA GLN A 45 -12.46 -23.10 0.67
C GLN A 45 -12.48 -23.19 2.19
N ALA A 46 -11.32 -23.07 2.79
CA ALA A 46 -11.21 -22.87 4.22
C ALA A 46 -11.88 -21.54 4.56
N GLN A 47 -13.01 -21.60 5.23
CA GLN A 47 -13.57 -20.44 5.91
C GLN A 47 -12.63 -20.15 7.08
N GLU A 48 -11.98 -18.99 7.06
CA GLU A 48 -11.35 -18.43 8.24
C GLU A 48 -12.43 -18.29 9.34
N GLN A 49 -12.32 -19.12 10.36
CA GLN A 49 -13.05 -18.88 11.61
C GLN A 49 -12.32 -17.78 12.36
N THR A 50 -12.82 -16.56 12.25
CA THR A 50 -12.52 -15.52 13.22
C THR A 50 -13.08 -15.96 14.57
N THR A 51 -12.21 -16.39 15.45
CA THR A 51 -12.56 -16.57 16.86
C THR A 51 -12.69 -15.19 17.50
N GLY A 52 -13.91 -14.65 17.48
CA GLY A 52 -14.24 -13.45 18.22
C GLY A 52 -14.10 -13.70 19.72
N VAL A 53 -13.19 -13.00 20.35
CA VAL A 53 -13.19 -12.84 21.81
C VAL A 53 -14.27 -11.83 22.14
N GLN A 54 -15.36 -12.32 22.74
CA GLN A 54 -16.39 -11.48 23.36
C GLN A 54 -15.85 -10.84 24.63
N GLY A 55 -15.67 -9.56 24.62
CA GLY A 55 -15.53 -8.72 25.80
C GLY A 55 -16.48 -7.54 25.71
N GLN A 56 -17.71 -7.66 26.26
CA GLN A 56 -18.54 -6.48 26.49
C GLN A 56 -18.07 -5.74 27.74
N PRO A 57 -18.14 -4.40 27.73
CA PRO A 57 -19.03 -3.76 28.67
C PRO A 57 -19.96 -2.72 28.04
N ASN A 58 -21.20 -2.76 28.51
CA ASN A 58 -22.22 -1.76 28.29
C ASN A 58 -21.78 -0.35 28.68
N SER A 59 -22.02 0.62 27.80
CA SER A 59 -22.62 1.89 28.20
C SER A 59 -23.29 2.55 27.01
N ALA A 60 -24.55 2.87 27.18
CA ALA A 60 -25.40 3.59 26.26
C ALA A 60 -24.93 5.06 26.11
N GLY A 61 -25.01 5.57 24.88
CA GLY A 61 -25.11 7.00 24.67
C GLY A 61 -24.61 7.49 23.34
N ALA A 62 -25.59 7.95 22.53
CA ALA A 62 -25.48 8.93 21.46
C ALA A 62 -24.91 8.48 20.11
N GLN A 63 -25.85 8.35 19.17
CA GLN A 63 -25.67 8.47 17.74
C GLN A 63 -25.00 9.81 17.39
N ASP A 64 -23.88 9.72 16.72
CA ASP A 64 -23.54 10.69 15.68
C ASP A 64 -22.74 9.95 14.62
N GLY A 65 -23.31 9.85 13.39
CA GLY A 65 -22.71 9.14 12.28
C GLY A 65 -21.63 10.00 11.62
N GLY A 66 -20.53 10.24 12.31
CA GLY A 66 -19.34 10.83 11.79
C GLY A 66 -18.22 9.80 11.84
N MET A 67 -17.43 9.67 10.75
CA MET A 67 -16.15 8.99 10.79
C MET A 67 -15.35 9.53 11.98
N GLN A 68 -15.32 8.80 13.08
CA GLN A 68 -14.39 9.09 14.16
C GLN A 68 -13.07 8.45 13.79
N GLY A 69 -12.29 9.17 12.98
CA GLY A 69 -10.87 8.98 13.01
C GLY A 69 -10.36 9.49 14.35
N SER A 70 -10.08 8.63 15.29
CA SER A 70 -9.25 9.01 16.44
C SER A 70 -7.80 9.03 15.97
N ALA A 71 -7.04 10.02 16.38
CA ALA A 71 -5.60 9.94 16.33
C ALA A 71 -5.16 8.63 16.98
N ASP A 72 -4.01 8.13 16.57
CA ASP A 72 -3.40 6.94 17.13
C ASP A 72 -3.58 6.87 18.66
N THR A 73 -4.64 6.19 19.09
CA THR A 73 -5.08 6.15 20.50
C THR A 73 -4.82 4.80 21.11
N MET A 74 -4.33 3.83 20.31
CA MET A 74 -3.97 2.52 20.83
C MET A 74 -2.71 2.64 21.67
N THR A 75 -2.79 2.14 22.87
CA THR A 75 -1.64 2.05 23.76
C THR A 75 -1.09 0.64 23.75
N PHE A 76 0.22 0.53 23.82
CA PHE A 76 0.89 -0.74 23.96
C PHE A 76 0.37 -1.47 25.22
N ASP A 77 -0.17 -2.67 25.05
CA ASP A 77 -0.83 -3.44 26.11
C ASP A 77 -0.28 -4.87 26.26
N TYR A 78 0.85 -5.19 25.58
CA TYR A 78 1.48 -6.49 25.70
C TYR A 78 2.06 -6.71 27.08
N THR A 79 1.55 -7.71 27.78
CA THR A 79 1.99 -8.07 29.15
C THR A 79 2.86 -9.33 29.19
N GLY A 80 3.16 -9.92 28.02
CA GLY A 80 4.04 -11.07 27.90
C GLY A 80 5.52 -10.70 28.05
N SER A 81 6.37 -11.69 27.95
CA SER A 81 7.82 -11.49 27.95
C SER A 81 8.39 -11.73 26.55
N TYR A 82 9.45 -11.01 26.24
CA TYR A 82 10.26 -11.25 25.06
C TYR A 82 11.44 -12.17 25.37
N ALA A 83 11.87 -12.93 24.35
CA ALA A 83 13.06 -13.76 24.42
C ALA A 83 13.94 -13.49 23.20
N GLY A 84 15.22 -13.28 23.40
CA GLY A 84 16.22 -13.10 22.34
C GLY A 84 17.39 -14.08 22.46
N ALA A 85 17.94 -14.55 21.34
CA ALA A 85 19.20 -15.30 21.38
C ALA A 85 20.35 -14.38 21.82
N LEU A 86 20.33 -13.12 21.40
CA LEU A 86 21.08 -12.01 21.97
C LEU A 86 20.08 -10.98 22.50
N ALA A 87 20.25 -10.50 23.74
CA ALA A 87 19.36 -9.49 24.30
C ALA A 87 20.14 -8.36 24.96
N ALA A 88 19.92 -7.13 24.50
CA ALA A 88 20.34 -5.90 25.16
C ALA A 88 19.21 -5.42 26.08
N ASP A 89 19.16 -5.94 27.30
CA ASP A 89 18.14 -5.68 28.31
C ASP A 89 18.61 -4.61 29.30
N GLY A 90 18.32 -3.35 29.03
CA GLY A 90 18.83 -2.22 29.80
C GLY A 90 20.35 -2.02 29.66
N GLU A 91 21.01 -2.74 28.77
CA GLU A 91 22.46 -2.73 28.58
C GLU A 91 22.85 -2.19 27.22
N VAL A 92 24.11 -1.79 27.09
CA VAL A 92 24.70 -1.40 25.81
C VAL A 92 25.55 -2.57 25.29
N ILE A 93 25.14 -3.13 24.16
CA ILE A 93 25.86 -4.22 23.48
C ILE A 93 26.32 -3.73 22.11
N SER A 94 27.58 -4.01 21.78
CA SER A 94 28.13 -3.78 20.44
C SER A 94 28.86 -5.02 19.98
N SER A 95 28.54 -5.51 18.79
CA SER A 95 29.11 -6.73 18.23
C SER A 95 29.37 -6.57 16.74
N SER A 96 30.41 -7.25 16.24
CA SER A 96 30.78 -7.23 14.83
C SER A 96 31.09 -8.64 14.33
N GLY A 97 30.54 -9.00 13.16
CA GLY A 97 30.74 -10.31 12.53
C GLY A 97 30.06 -11.46 13.24
N GLU A 98 29.11 -11.21 14.12
CA GLU A 98 28.37 -12.24 14.86
C GLU A 98 27.42 -13.03 13.95
N THR A 99 27.27 -14.33 14.29
CA THR A 99 26.18 -15.15 13.79
C THR A 99 25.19 -15.42 14.92
N LEU A 100 23.99 -14.88 14.81
CA LEU A 100 22.91 -15.04 15.77
C LEU A 100 21.84 -15.95 15.18
N THR A 101 21.49 -17.01 15.87
CA THR A 101 20.48 -17.98 15.39
C THR A 101 19.43 -18.20 16.47
N ALA A 102 18.15 -18.01 16.11
CA ALA A 102 17.01 -18.36 16.93
C ALA A 102 16.20 -19.47 16.26
N THR A 103 16.04 -20.58 16.92
CA THR A 103 15.32 -21.76 16.41
C THR A 103 14.08 -22.12 17.23
N ALA A 104 13.92 -21.49 18.38
CA ALA A 104 12.73 -21.69 19.20
C ALA A 104 11.59 -20.80 18.73
N SER A 105 10.36 -21.27 18.92
CA SER A 105 9.16 -20.47 18.76
C SER A 105 9.16 -19.27 19.69
N ASP A 106 8.59 -18.16 19.25
CA ASP A 106 8.46 -16.92 20.01
C ASP A 106 9.80 -16.35 20.51
N GLN A 107 10.92 -16.67 19.85
CA GLN A 107 12.25 -16.18 20.17
C GLN A 107 12.81 -15.31 19.05
N ASN A 108 13.22 -14.10 19.35
CA ASN A 108 13.94 -13.22 18.44
C ASN A 108 15.43 -13.65 18.30
N ALA A 109 16.04 -13.43 17.14
CA ALA A 109 17.49 -13.64 17.03
C ALA A 109 18.25 -12.51 17.75
N ALA A 110 17.74 -11.26 17.70
CA ALA A 110 18.23 -10.15 18.47
C ALA A 110 17.06 -9.39 19.11
N LEU A 111 17.23 -8.96 20.36
CA LEU A 111 16.23 -8.25 21.14
C LEU A 111 16.85 -7.03 21.82
N VAL A 112 16.14 -5.92 21.82
CA VAL A 112 16.50 -4.73 22.59
C VAL A 112 15.30 -4.28 23.40
N GLN A 113 15.45 -4.16 24.70
CA GLN A 113 14.37 -3.74 25.60
C GLN A 113 14.86 -2.99 26.83
N ASN A 114 13.92 -2.41 27.59
CA ASN A 114 14.19 -1.73 28.87
C ASN A 114 15.24 -0.60 28.77
N GLY A 115 15.22 0.17 27.64
CA GLY A 115 16.18 1.24 27.41
C GLY A 115 17.59 0.75 27.00
N GLY A 116 17.70 -0.51 26.58
CA GLY A 116 18.96 -1.06 26.06
C GLY A 116 19.38 -0.46 24.73
N SER A 117 20.63 -0.67 24.34
CA SER A 117 21.17 -0.25 23.05
C SER A 117 21.98 -1.38 22.42
N LEU A 118 21.67 -1.73 21.15
CA LEU A 118 22.33 -2.79 20.40
C LEU A 118 22.95 -2.23 19.13
N THR A 119 24.23 -2.48 18.91
CA THR A 119 24.90 -2.19 17.63
C THR A 119 25.43 -3.49 17.04
N LEU A 120 24.99 -3.79 15.82
CA LEU A 120 25.42 -4.96 15.03
C LEU A 120 26.04 -4.49 13.72
N GLU A 121 27.25 -4.92 13.44
CA GLU A 121 27.97 -4.65 12.19
C GLU A 121 28.44 -5.95 11.54
N GLY A 122 28.13 -6.15 10.26
CA GLY A 122 28.55 -7.36 9.54
C GLY A 122 27.96 -8.64 10.12
N ALA A 123 26.79 -8.59 10.74
CA ALA A 123 26.17 -9.71 11.43
C ALA A 123 25.35 -10.58 10.48
N LEU A 124 25.24 -11.87 10.80
CA LEU A 124 24.31 -12.82 10.16
C LEU A 124 23.25 -13.22 11.19
N LEU A 125 22.00 -12.80 10.99
CA LEU A 125 20.88 -13.15 11.85
C LEU A 125 19.98 -14.15 11.14
N GLN A 126 19.69 -15.29 11.81
CA GLN A 126 18.88 -16.36 11.27
C GLN A 126 17.74 -16.75 12.21
N LYS A 127 16.53 -16.88 11.65
CA LYS A 127 15.34 -17.27 12.40
C LYS A 127 14.61 -18.42 11.72
N SER A 128 14.23 -19.47 12.47
CA SER A 128 13.56 -20.64 11.93
C SER A 128 12.50 -21.29 12.83
N GLY A 129 12.22 -20.76 14.01
CA GLY A 129 11.10 -21.23 14.85
C GLY A 129 9.86 -20.41 14.55
N ASP A 130 8.73 -21.06 14.24
CA ASP A 130 7.46 -20.38 13.96
C ASP A 130 6.91 -19.67 15.20
N ASP A 131 6.08 -18.66 14.98
CA ASP A 131 5.30 -18.05 16.06
C ASP A 131 4.25 -19.05 16.61
N THR A 132 3.80 -18.79 17.83
CA THR A 132 2.68 -19.54 18.42
C THR A 132 1.38 -18.73 18.43
N ASP A 133 1.44 -17.47 18.03
CA ASP A 133 0.31 -16.54 18.07
C ASP A 133 0.55 -15.37 17.09
N GLY A 134 -0.21 -15.37 15.99
CA GLY A 134 -0.08 -14.38 14.91
C GLY A 134 -0.26 -12.94 15.38
N ASP A 135 -1.15 -12.67 16.31
CA ASP A 135 -1.36 -11.31 16.84
C ASP A 135 -0.11 -10.81 17.59
N ARG A 136 0.59 -11.72 18.32
CA ARG A 136 1.81 -11.33 19.02
C ARG A 136 2.96 -11.03 18.07
N CYS A 137 3.07 -11.76 16.97
CA CYS A 137 4.12 -11.47 16.01
C CYS A 137 3.82 -10.20 15.20
N ASN A 138 2.56 -10.00 14.79
CA ASN A 138 2.16 -8.88 13.94
C ASN A 138 2.13 -7.54 14.67
N PHE A 139 1.70 -7.54 15.95
CA PHE A 139 1.47 -6.27 16.67
C PHE A 139 2.54 -5.93 17.71
N TYR A 140 3.26 -6.95 18.20
CA TYR A 140 4.25 -6.74 19.27
C TYR A 140 5.65 -7.21 18.92
N GLY A 141 5.85 -7.78 17.73
CA GLY A 141 7.18 -8.21 17.25
C GLY A 141 7.77 -9.41 17.95
N VAL A 142 6.93 -10.20 18.63
CA VAL A 142 7.36 -11.49 19.16
C VAL A 142 7.69 -12.40 17.99
N ASN A 143 8.83 -13.10 18.04
CA ASN A 143 9.31 -13.99 16.99
C ASN A 143 10.02 -13.33 15.78
N SER A 144 10.22 -12.04 15.74
CA SER A 144 10.95 -11.37 14.66
C SER A 144 12.45 -11.73 14.63
N ILE A 145 13.14 -11.44 13.53
CA ILE A 145 14.61 -11.61 13.50
C ILE A 145 15.25 -10.60 14.48
N LEU A 146 14.90 -9.31 14.39
CA LEU A 146 15.31 -8.29 15.34
C LEU A 146 14.09 -7.53 15.83
N THR A 147 13.95 -7.41 17.16
CA THR A 147 12.91 -6.57 17.79
C THR A 147 13.53 -5.56 18.74
N ALA A 148 13.10 -4.31 18.65
CA ALA A 148 13.33 -3.26 19.63
C ALA A 148 12.01 -2.86 20.29
N VAL A 149 11.96 -2.83 21.62
CA VAL A 149 10.74 -2.62 22.42
C VAL A 149 10.97 -1.57 23.50
N GLY A 150 10.06 -0.63 23.60
CA GLY A 150 10.01 0.33 24.71
C GLY A 150 10.80 1.60 24.45
N GLU A 151 10.27 2.71 24.99
CA GLU A 151 10.90 4.02 24.89
C GLU A 151 12.34 3.98 25.42
N GLY A 152 13.27 4.59 24.71
CA GLY A 152 14.70 4.59 25.01
C GLY A 152 15.48 3.36 24.53
N SER A 153 14.81 2.29 24.10
CA SER A 153 15.44 1.13 23.47
C SER A 153 15.85 1.46 22.03
N SER A 154 17.06 1.07 21.62
CA SER A 154 17.57 1.40 20.30
C SER A 154 18.43 0.31 19.68
N ALA A 155 18.27 0.05 18.39
CA ALA A 155 19.16 -0.82 17.62
C ALA A 155 19.79 -0.06 16.43
N THR A 156 21.04 -0.38 16.14
CA THR A 156 21.72 0.02 14.91
C THR A 156 22.29 -1.22 14.24
N VAL A 157 21.90 -1.46 12.98
CA VAL A 157 22.32 -2.63 12.19
C VAL A 157 22.97 -2.13 10.91
N SER A 158 24.16 -2.60 10.59
CA SER A 158 24.84 -2.20 9.36
C SER A 158 25.59 -3.37 8.72
N ASN A 159 25.73 -3.34 7.39
CA ASN A 159 26.50 -4.33 6.61
C ASN A 159 26.12 -5.77 6.94
N SER A 160 24.86 -6.05 7.22
CA SER A 160 24.38 -7.30 7.82
C SER A 160 23.43 -8.06 6.89
N SER A 161 23.12 -9.32 7.25
CA SER A 161 22.15 -10.13 6.56
C SER A 161 21.20 -10.76 7.56
N LEU A 162 19.90 -10.54 7.35
CA LEU A 162 18.81 -11.03 8.18
C LEU A 162 17.97 -12.01 7.37
N ALA A 163 17.78 -13.24 7.84
CA ALA A 163 17.01 -14.25 7.13
C ALA A 163 16.06 -15.00 8.06
N ALA A 164 14.79 -15.18 7.63
CA ALA A 164 13.81 -15.99 8.32
C ALA A 164 13.13 -16.98 7.37
N THR A 165 12.94 -18.20 7.87
CA THR A 165 12.22 -19.27 7.16
C THR A 165 10.96 -19.73 7.91
N SER A 166 10.59 -19.02 8.96
CA SER A 166 9.48 -19.35 9.88
C SER A 166 8.37 -18.32 9.80
N ALA A 167 7.14 -18.78 10.07
CA ALA A 167 5.97 -17.92 10.11
C ALA A 167 6.06 -16.90 11.27
N GLY A 168 5.48 -15.72 11.07
CA GLY A 168 5.46 -14.65 12.05
C GLY A 168 6.84 -14.07 12.37
N SER A 169 7.80 -14.19 11.44
CA SER A 169 9.19 -13.77 11.68
C SER A 169 9.53 -12.53 10.86
N ASN A 170 9.05 -11.36 11.32
CA ASN A 170 9.38 -10.09 10.71
C ASN A 170 10.90 -9.84 10.69
N GLY A 171 11.41 -9.18 9.66
CA GLY A 171 12.82 -8.87 9.54
C GLY A 171 13.31 -7.96 10.67
N ILE A 172 12.85 -6.73 10.68
CA ILE A 172 13.10 -5.75 11.74
C ILE A 172 11.77 -5.23 12.27
N PHE A 173 11.63 -5.22 13.57
CA PHE A 173 10.43 -4.76 14.29
C PHE A 173 10.79 -3.69 15.32
N ALA A 174 10.07 -2.57 15.31
CA ALA A 174 10.18 -1.51 16.31
C ALA A 174 8.80 -1.26 16.94
N THR A 175 8.70 -1.28 18.26
CA THR A 175 7.41 -1.10 18.95
C THR A 175 7.56 -0.34 20.27
N ASP A 176 6.44 0.20 20.77
CA ASP A 176 6.38 0.90 22.06
C ASP A 176 7.42 2.03 22.17
N GLY A 177 7.52 2.85 21.10
CA GLY A 177 8.42 4.00 21.07
C GLY A 177 9.90 3.66 20.90
N ALA A 178 10.27 2.42 20.62
CA ALA A 178 11.66 2.04 20.34
C ALA A 178 12.11 2.54 18.95
N THR A 179 13.42 2.62 18.75
CA THR A 179 14.03 3.11 17.50
C THR A 179 14.99 2.11 16.89
N VAL A 180 14.93 1.92 15.56
CA VAL A 180 15.89 1.10 14.82
C VAL A 180 16.46 1.89 13.65
N LYS A 181 17.78 1.81 13.47
CA LYS A 181 18.50 2.28 12.27
C LYS A 181 19.11 1.10 11.57
N VAL A 182 18.86 0.95 10.30
CA VAL A 182 19.43 -0.13 9.49
C VAL A 182 20.03 0.43 8.21
N SER A 183 21.26 0.00 7.87
CA SER A 183 21.89 0.41 6.63
C SER A 183 22.70 -0.72 5.99
N ASP A 184 22.86 -0.66 4.65
CA ASP A 184 23.69 -1.59 3.89
C ASP A 184 23.39 -3.08 4.23
N THR A 185 22.11 -3.43 4.32
CA THR A 185 21.65 -4.69 4.93
C THR A 185 20.64 -5.38 4.04
N SER A 186 20.73 -6.72 3.95
CA SER A 186 19.70 -7.55 3.30
C SER A 186 18.76 -8.17 4.31
N ILE A 187 17.46 -8.19 3.99
CA ILE A 187 16.39 -8.81 4.78
C ILE A 187 15.62 -9.77 3.88
N ASP A 188 15.55 -11.04 4.26
CA ASP A 188 14.89 -12.09 3.48
C ASP A 188 13.96 -12.91 4.38
N THR A 189 12.63 -12.85 4.13
CA THR A 189 11.61 -13.63 4.84
C THR A 189 10.83 -14.49 3.87
N THR A 190 10.61 -15.77 4.19
CA THR A 190 10.03 -16.72 3.23
C THR A 190 8.69 -17.32 3.64
N ALA A 191 8.27 -17.16 4.89
CA ALA A 191 7.02 -17.73 5.40
C ALA A 191 5.97 -16.61 5.67
N ASP A 192 4.73 -17.03 5.90
CA ASP A 192 3.59 -16.12 6.08
C ASP A 192 3.71 -15.24 7.32
N ASN A 193 3.04 -14.08 7.31
CA ASN A 193 3.03 -13.09 8.39
C ASN A 193 4.45 -12.61 8.79
N SER A 194 5.36 -12.53 7.83
CA SER A 194 6.77 -12.21 8.05
C SER A 194 7.17 -11.00 7.18
N ARG A 195 6.87 -9.81 7.66
CA ARG A 195 7.13 -8.54 6.96
C ARG A 195 8.63 -8.23 6.91
N GLY A 196 9.05 -7.36 6.01
CA GLY A 196 10.43 -6.90 5.94
C GLY A 196 10.79 -5.96 7.08
N LEU A 197 10.23 -4.75 7.07
CA LEU A 197 10.28 -3.76 8.17
C LEU A 197 8.86 -3.60 8.72
N ASP A 198 8.73 -3.52 10.04
CA ASP A 198 7.44 -3.30 10.67
C ASP A 198 7.58 -2.42 11.91
N ALA A 199 6.71 -1.40 12.03
CA ALA A 199 6.70 -0.48 13.16
C ALA A 199 5.28 -0.33 13.73
N THR A 200 5.16 -0.51 15.05
CA THR A 200 3.88 -0.45 15.76
C THR A 200 4.00 0.40 17.02
N TYR A 201 2.89 0.89 17.55
CA TYR A 201 2.83 1.62 18.82
C TYR A 201 3.91 2.71 18.97
N GLY A 202 4.04 3.55 17.94
CA GLY A 202 5.01 4.65 17.93
C GLY A 202 6.47 4.23 17.73
N GLY A 203 6.74 2.98 17.36
CA GLY A 203 8.07 2.54 16.95
C GLY A 203 8.56 3.28 15.72
N VAL A 204 9.87 3.47 15.59
CA VAL A 204 10.49 4.22 14.49
C VAL A 204 11.60 3.41 13.84
N ILE A 205 11.55 3.26 12.51
CA ILE A 205 12.60 2.62 11.72
C ILE A 205 13.13 3.59 10.68
N THR A 206 14.45 3.73 10.60
CA THR A 206 15.14 4.44 9.51
C THR A 206 16.00 3.44 8.74
N ALA A 207 15.75 3.27 7.45
CA ALA A 207 16.45 2.35 6.56
C ALA A 207 17.16 3.12 5.45
N ASP A 208 18.42 2.76 5.17
CA ASP A 208 19.25 3.36 4.14
C ASP A 208 20.02 2.26 3.40
N ASN A 209 19.82 2.14 2.09
CA ASN A 209 20.45 1.11 1.26
C ASN A 209 20.13 -0.31 1.78
N VAL A 210 18.84 -0.64 1.91
CA VAL A 210 18.36 -1.94 2.42
C VAL A 210 17.66 -2.70 1.30
N ASP A 211 18.05 -3.97 1.10
CA ASP A 211 17.43 -4.90 0.18
C ASP A 211 16.45 -5.81 0.92
N ILE A 212 15.16 -5.72 0.61
CA ILE A 212 14.10 -6.47 1.29
C ILE A 212 13.44 -7.44 0.32
N THR A 213 13.36 -8.71 0.69
CA THR A 213 12.58 -9.73 -0.02
C THR A 213 11.64 -10.43 0.95
N THR A 214 10.34 -10.50 0.60
CA THR A 214 9.33 -11.27 1.33
C THR A 214 8.61 -12.22 0.38
N ALA A 215 8.42 -13.49 0.75
CA ALA A 215 7.80 -14.48 -0.12
C ALA A 215 6.43 -14.99 0.38
N GLY A 216 6.15 -14.93 1.67
CA GLY A 216 4.92 -15.41 2.28
C GLY A 216 3.71 -14.50 2.04
N ASP A 217 2.53 -15.01 2.38
CA ASP A 217 1.28 -14.24 2.38
C ASP A 217 1.24 -13.30 3.60
N HIS A 218 0.59 -12.13 3.44
CA HIS A 218 0.50 -11.07 4.46
C HIS A 218 1.89 -10.57 4.93
N CYS A 219 2.83 -10.47 3.99
CA CYS A 219 4.22 -10.09 4.23
C CYS A 219 4.57 -8.81 3.44
N ALA A 220 4.00 -7.67 3.82
CA ALA A 220 4.38 -6.41 3.22
C ALA A 220 5.90 -6.16 3.34
N GLY A 221 6.49 -5.50 2.34
CA GLY A 221 7.92 -5.18 2.38
C GLY A 221 8.25 -4.17 3.48
N ILE A 222 7.50 -3.08 3.53
CA ILE A 222 7.58 -2.02 4.55
C ILE A 222 6.18 -1.83 5.13
N ALA A 223 6.02 -2.03 6.43
CA ALA A 223 4.74 -1.96 7.12
C ALA A 223 4.77 -1.10 8.37
N THR A 224 3.66 -0.44 8.64
CA THR A 224 3.29 -0.03 9.99
C THR A 224 1.99 -0.75 10.36
N ASP A 225 1.83 -1.14 11.61
CA ASP A 225 0.66 -1.86 12.08
C ASP A 225 0.13 -1.24 13.39
N ARG A 226 -0.68 -1.96 14.14
CA ARG A 226 -1.48 -1.51 15.29
C ARG A 226 -0.78 -0.46 16.15
N GLY A 227 -1.51 0.62 16.47
CA GLY A 227 -0.99 1.74 17.23
C GLY A 227 -0.06 2.67 16.46
N GLY A 228 0.07 2.44 15.14
CA GLY A 228 0.90 3.25 14.26
C GLY A 228 2.39 3.20 14.57
N GLY A 229 3.17 3.65 13.63
CA GLY A 229 4.63 3.80 13.76
C GLY A 229 5.14 4.67 12.62
N ALA A 230 6.43 4.88 12.53
CA ALA A 230 7.03 5.68 11.47
C ALA A 230 8.20 4.92 10.82
N ILE A 231 8.18 4.83 9.49
CA ILE A 231 9.28 4.23 8.72
C ILE A 231 9.71 5.18 7.63
N THR A 232 11.00 5.50 7.61
CA THR A 232 11.65 6.20 6.51
C THR A 232 12.63 5.25 5.83
N ALA A 233 12.48 5.03 4.51
CA ALA A 233 13.41 4.21 3.74
C ALA A 233 13.94 4.97 2.53
N VAL A 234 15.26 5.03 2.40
CA VAL A 234 15.95 5.71 1.29
C VAL A 234 16.88 4.75 0.56
N ASP A 235 17.09 4.99 -0.74
CA ASP A 235 18.05 4.27 -1.59
C ASP A 235 17.93 2.74 -1.52
N SER A 236 16.70 2.23 -1.31
CA SER A 236 16.43 0.83 -0.95
C SER A 236 15.69 0.06 -2.03
N SER A 237 15.65 -1.27 -1.91
CA SER A 237 14.85 -2.13 -2.78
C SER A 237 13.91 -3.04 -2.00
N VAL A 238 12.72 -3.31 -2.58
CA VAL A 238 11.69 -4.19 -2.00
C VAL A 238 11.16 -5.14 -3.06
N SER A 239 11.09 -6.42 -2.74
CA SER A 239 10.44 -7.44 -3.57
C SER A 239 9.48 -8.29 -2.73
N THR A 240 8.18 -8.25 -3.02
CA THR A 240 7.17 -9.07 -2.33
C THR A 240 6.51 -10.05 -3.29
N GLN A 241 6.13 -11.25 -2.80
CA GLN A 241 5.59 -12.31 -3.66
C GLN A 241 4.20 -12.79 -3.23
N GLY A 242 3.88 -12.78 -1.95
CA GLY A 242 2.65 -13.36 -1.40
C GLY A 242 1.38 -12.55 -1.67
N SER A 243 0.25 -13.21 -1.49
CA SER A 243 -1.06 -12.55 -1.49
C SER A 243 -1.19 -11.63 -0.28
N GLY A 244 -1.80 -10.46 -0.44
CA GLY A 244 -1.90 -9.49 0.65
C GLY A 244 -0.54 -8.94 1.13
N SER A 245 0.49 -9.01 0.27
CA SER A 245 1.86 -8.57 0.58
C SER A 245 2.27 -7.39 -0.29
N PRO A 246 1.71 -6.18 -0.07
CA PRO A 246 2.06 -5.00 -0.85
C PRO A 246 3.52 -4.57 -0.61
N ILE A 247 4.03 -3.70 -1.47
CA ILE A 247 5.35 -3.08 -1.24
C ILE A 247 5.30 -2.24 0.03
N LEU A 248 4.23 -1.43 0.19
CA LEU A 248 4.00 -0.54 1.32
C LEU A 248 2.62 -0.84 1.95
N TYR A 249 2.57 -1.00 3.27
CA TYR A 249 1.31 -1.10 4.02
C TYR A 249 1.33 -0.17 5.22
N SER A 250 0.43 0.80 5.28
CA SER A 250 0.48 1.83 6.33
C SER A 250 -0.78 1.87 7.18
N THR A 251 -0.58 1.76 8.49
CA THR A 251 -1.49 2.20 9.53
C THR A 251 -0.83 3.30 10.41
N GLY A 252 0.22 3.92 9.90
CA GLY A 252 1.02 4.99 10.52
C GLY A 252 1.64 5.88 9.44
N ASP A 253 2.91 6.18 9.56
CA ASP A 253 3.64 7.04 8.64
C ASP A 253 4.74 6.27 7.90
N ILE A 254 4.64 6.19 6.57
CA ILE A 254 5.67 5.62 5.70
C ILE A 254 6.15 6.69 4.72
N GLU A 255 7.44 6.97 4.71
CA GLU A 255 8.10 7.85 3.76
C GLU A 255 9.20 7.09 3.03
N VAL A 256 9.16 7.08 1.68
CA VAL A 256 10.18 6.42 0.87
C VAL A 256 10.75 7.36 -0.19
N GLU A 257 12.06 7.34 -0.35
CA GLU A 257 12.78 8.09 -1.38
C GLU A 257 13.77 7.17 -2.11
N ASN A 258 13.84 7.29 -3.44
CA ASN A 258 14.70 6.46 -4.30
C ASN A 258 14.45 4.94 -4.09
N LEU A 259 13.20 4.54 -3.84
CA LEU A 259 12.82 3.14 -3.65
C LEU A 259 12.55 2.47 -5.00
N THR A 260 13.11 1.28 -5.21
CA THR A 260 12.69 0.36 -6.27
C THR A 260 11.89 -0.78 -5.66
N GLY A 261 10.60 -0.89 -6.00
CA GLY A 261 9.71 -1.88 -5.40
C GLY A 261 9.00 -2.75 -6.44
N THR A 262 8.84 -4.03 -6.15
CA THR A 262 8.04 -4.98 -6.95
C THR A 262 7.15 -5.83 -6.07
N ALA A 263 5.87 -5.99 -6.45
CA ALA A 263 4.94 -6.92 -5.85
C ALA A 263 4.37 -7.86 -6.90
N SER A 264 4.52 -9.17 -6.72
CA SER A 264 4.00 -10.15 -7.68
C SER A 264 2.68 -10.79 -7.25
N GLY A 265 2.33 -10.76 -5.99
CA GLY A 265 1.09 -11.31 -5.43
C GLY A 265 0.15 -10.27 -4.81
N SER A 266 0.50 -8.98 -4.87
CA SER A 266 -0.27 -7.92 -4.22
C SER A 266 -0.20 -6.59 -4.98
N GLN A 267 -1.01 -5.62 -4.56
CA GLN A 267 -0.97 -4.25 -5.05
C GLN A 267 0.31 -3.51 -4.63
N ILE A 268 0.50 -2.29 -5.17
CA ILE A 268 1.67 -1.45 -4.84
C ILE A 268 1.62 -1.03 -3.36
N ALA A 269 0.47 -0.51 -2.93
CA ALA A 269 0.32 0.00 -1.57
C ALA A 269 -1.09 -0.22 -1.03
N GLY A 270 -1.16 -0.49 0.28
CA GLY A 270 -2.37 -0.43 1.08
C GLY A 270 -2.22 0.57 2.21
N MET A 271 -3.27 1.36 2.47
CA MET A 271 -3.30 2.27 3.61
C MET A 271 -4.63 2.14 4.32
N GLU A 272 -4.57 1.80 5.59
CA GLU A 272 -5.74 1.69 6.46
C GLU A 272 -5.74 2.84 7.48
N GLY A 273 -6.92 3.40 7.73
CA GLY A 273 -7.05 4.55 8.63
C GLY A 273 -6.68 5.88 7.97
N LEU A 274 -6.55 6.93 8.78
CA LEU A 274 -6.21 8.28 8.34
C LEU A 274 -4.69 8.53 8.42
N ASN A 275 -3.94 7.68 7.79
CA ASN A 275 -2.48 7.55 7.89
C ASN A 275 -1.75 8.17 6.70
N THR A 276 -0.43 7.97 6.61
CA THR A 276 0.42 8.64 5.62
C THR A 276 1.26 7.65 4.83
N ILE A 277 1.29 7.84 3.50
CA ILE A 277 2.34 7.29 2.62
C ILE A 277 2.86 8.42 1.74
N VAL A 278 4.18 8.65 1.76
CA VAL A 278 4.89 9.58 0.88
C VAL A 278 5.91 8.80 0.04
N ILE A 279 5.86 9.01 -1.28
CA ILE A 279 6.74 8.33 -2.25
C ILE A 279 7.41 9.39 -3.11
N GLU A 280 8.74 9.51 -3.02
CA GLU A 280 9.52 10.43 -3.84
C GLU A 280 10.60 9.69 -4.66
N ASN A 281 10.82 10.14 -5.90
CA ASN A 281 11.91 9.68 -6.78
C ASN A 281 11.99 8.15 -6.94
N SER A 282 10.85 7.45 -6.89
CA SER A 282 10.77 5.99 -6.73
C SER A 282 10.11 5.30 -7.92
N THR A 283 10.34 4.00 -8.06
CA THR A 283 9.68 3.15 -9.06
C THR A 283 9.08 1.94 -8.39
N LEU A 284 7.74 1.85 -8.35
CA LEU A 284 7.01 0.78 -7.70
C LEU A 284 6.10 0.07 -8.73
N THR A 285 6.17 -1.25 -8.77
CA THR A 285 5.47 -2.07 -9.75
C THR A 285 4.71 -3.21 -9.09
N SER A 286 3.44 -3.36 -9.44
CA SER A 286 2.63 -4.54 -9.14
C SER A 286 2.32 -5.30 -10.41
N SER A 287 2.48 -6.62 -10.40
CA SER A 287 2.17 -7.48 -11.54
C SER A 287 0.86 -8.27 -11.41
N ILE A 288 0.05 -8.02 -10.37
CA ILE A 288 -1.27 -8.66 -10.26
C ILE A 288 -2.20 -8.13 -11.36
N ILE A 289 -3.03 -9.05 -11.90
CA ILE A 289 -4.03 -8.71 -12.92
C ILE A 289 -5.45 -8.56 -12.34
N GLY A 290 -5.67 -9.03 -11.13
CA GLY A 290 -6.95 -9.03 -10.42
C GLY A 290 -6.80 -8.60 -8.98
N LYS A 291 -7.80 -8.85 -8.16
CA LYS A 291 -7.76 -8.54 -6.73
C LYS A 291 -6.87 -9.51 -5.96
N THR A 292 -6.33 -9.03 -4.86
CA THR A 292 -5.51 -9.81 -3.92
C THR A 292 -6.19 -9.88 -2.56
N ALA A 293 -5.87 -10.90 -1.78
CA ALA A 293 -6.41 -11.12 -0.44
C ALA A 293 -7.92 -10.84 -0.36
N SER A 294 -8.35 -10.03 0.59
CA SER A 294 -9.76 -9.67 0.82
C SER A 294 -10.22 -8.40 0.10
N ASP A 295 -9.40 -7.83 -0.79
CA ASP A 295 -9.76 -6.60 -1.49
C ASP A 295 -11.11 -6.71 -2.22
N PRO A 296 -11.99 -5.70 -2.15
CA PRO A 296 -13.28 -5.75 -2.81
C PRO A 296 -13.18 -5.80 -4.33
N ILE A 297 -12.24 -5.06 -4.92
CA ILE A 297 -11.96 -5.00 -6.35
C ILE A 297 -10.46 -5.09 -6.62
N ALA A 298 -10.06 -5.34 -7.86
CA ALA A 298 -8.67 -5.20 -8.27
C ALA A 298 -8.23 -3.73 -8.16
N ASN A 299 -7.04 -3.50 -7.64
CA ASN A 299 -6.53 -2.14 -7.46
C ASN A 299 -5.00 -2.07 -7.52
N GLY A 300 -4.48 -0.91 -7.89
CA GLY A 300 -3.05 -0.61 -7.79
C GLY A 300 -2.68 -0.09 -6.40
N ILE A 301 -3.56 0.71 -5.81
CA ILE A 301 -3.47 1.27 -4.45
C ILE A 301 -4.86 1.22 -3.81
N ILE A 302 -4.93 0.77 -2.55
CA ILE A 302 -6.15 0.80 -1.75
C ILE A 302 -5.98 1.72 -0.55
N ILE A 303 -6.99 2.57 -0.29
CA ILE A 303 -7.07 3.41 0.92
C ILE A 303 -8.44 3.19 1.55
N TYR A 304 -8.46 2.72 2.78
CA TYR A 304 -9.69 2.30 3.41
C TYR A 304 -9.65 2.44 4.95
N GLN A 305 -10.79 2.28 5.57
CA GLN A 305 -10.89 2.08 7.01
C GLN A 305 -11.67 0.80 7.26
N SER A 306 -11.04 -0.17 7.91
CA SER A 306 -11.73 -1.37 8.38
C SER A 306 -12.45 -1.13 9.71
N THR A 307 -13.14 -2.14 10.18
CA THR A 307 -13.73 -2.17 11.51
C THR A 307 -13.05 -3.19 12.41
N SER A 308 -11.91 -3.73 11.99
CA SER A 308 -11.11 -4.69 12.76
C SER A 308 -10.55 -4.10 14.05
N GLY A 309 -10.32 -2.78 14.09
CA GLY A 309 -9.65 -2.09 15.16
C GLY A 309 -8.13 -2.17 15.08
N ASP A 310 -7.57 -2.68 13.96
CA ASP A 310 -6.13 -2.81 13.76
C ASP A 310 -5.49 -1.49 13.33
N ALA A 311 -6.24 -0.65 12.63
CA ALA A 311 -5.81 0.68 12.26
C ALA A 311 -6.76 1.71 12.86
N GLU A 312 -6.23 2.57 13.68
CA GLU A 312 -6.91 3.76 14.13
C GLU A 312 -6.46 4.96 13.27
N ALA A 313 -7.33 5.95 13.17
CA ALA A 313 -6.96 7.19 12.55
C ALA A 313 -5.90 7.89 13.39
N THR A 314 -4.79 8.18 12.76
CA THR A 314 -3.69 8.88 13.39
C THR A 314 -3.91 10.39 13.47
N THR A 315 -2.89 11.15 13.62
CA THR A 315 -2.83 12.59 13.92
C THR A 315 -3.55 13.51 12.95
N GLY A 316 -3.97 13.01 11.77
CA GLY A 316 -4.64 13.78 10.74
C GLY A 316 -6.16 13.68 10.77
N THR A 317 -6.81 14.55 10.02
CA THR A 317 -8.24 14.47 9.72
C THR A 317 -8.54 13.76 8.41
N THR A 318 -7.51 13.43 7.62
CA THR A 318 -7.59 12.75 6.32
C THR A 318 -6.33 11.92 6.08
N ALA A 319 -6.51 10.74 5.49
CA ALA A 319 -5.39 9.97 4.97
C ALA A 319 -4.60 10.78 3.93
N THR A 320 -3.28 10.64 3.93
CA THR A 320 -2.39 11.36 3.01
C THR A 320 -1.61 10.37 2.16
N PHE A 321 -1.85 10.40 0.85
CA PHE A 321 -1.08 9.64 -0.13
C PHE A 321 -0.43 10.63 -1.11
N ALA A 322 0.89 10.80 -1.02
CA ALA A 322 1.62 11.77 -1.82
C ALA A 322 2.69 11.09 -2.66
N VAL A 323 2.71 11.37 -3.96
CA VAL A 323 3.69 10.80 -4.89
C VAL A 323 4.30 11.92 -5.72
N LYS A 324 5.62 11.93 -5.80
CA LYS A 324 6.35 12.95 -6.54
C LYS A 324 7.53 12.36 -7.30
N ASN A 325 7.71 12.78 -8.57
CA ASN A 325 8.82 12.38 -9.45
C ASN A 325 9.00 10.86 -9.55
N SER A 326 7.92 10.09 -9.50
CA SER A 326 7.95 8.64 -9.34
C SER A 326 7.18 7.94 -10.47
N THR A 327 7.36 6.63 -10.58
CA THR A 327 6.57 5.77 -11.46
C THR A 327 5.85 4.72 -10.63
N LEU A 328 4.53 4.63 -10.80
CA LEU A 328 3.68 3.59 -10.21
C LEU A 328 3.08 2.77 -11.35
N SER A 329 3.47 1.49 -11.46
CA SER A 329 3.00 0.58 -12.53
C SER A 329 2.12 -0.53 -11.95
N SER A 330 0.95 -0.78 -12.54
CA SER A 330 0.03 -1.84 -12.14
C SER A 330 -0.51 -2.58 -13.35
N ALA A 331 -0.45 -3.92 -13.31
CA ALA A 331 -0.92 -4.76 -14.41
C ALA A 331 -2.41 -5.15 -14.29
N ILE A 332 -3.20 -4.48 -13.44
CA ILE A 332 -4.62 -4.77 -13.24
C ILE A 332 -5.41 -4.68 -14.55
N GLN A 333 -6.35 -5.61 -14.74
CA GLN A 333 -7.21 -5.70 -15.93
C GLN A 333 -8.68 -5.40 -15.60
N SER A 334 -8.97 -4.86 -14.43
CA SER A 334 -10.28 -4.42 -13.96
C SER A 334 -10.12 -3.56 -12.72
N GLY A 335 -11.20 -3.02 -12.19
CA GLY A 335 -11.19 -2.22 -10.97
C GLY A 335 -10.58 -0.84 -11.18
N SER A 336 -9.63 -0.40 -10.35
CA SER A 336 -9.07 0.95 -10.45
C SER A 336 -7.63 1.07 -9.96
N MET A 337 -6.90 2.03 -10.52
CA MET A 337 -5.54 2.36 -10.04
C MET A 337 -5.57 2.82 -8.58
N PHE A 338 -6.56 3.65 -8.21
CA PHE A 338 -6.83 4.04 -6.83
C PHE A 338 -8.24 3.59 -6.42
N TYR A 339 -8.35 2.76 -5.40
CA TYR A 339 -9.61 2.35 -4.81
C TYR A 339 -9.75 2.89 -3.40
N LEU A 340 -10.86 3.60 -3.11
CA LEU A 340 -11.10 4.20 -1.80
C LEU A 340 -12.49 3.85 -1.28
N THR A 341 -12.55 3.43 -0.02
CA THR A 341 -13.81 3.08 0.64
C THR A 341 -13.73 3.37 2.14
N ASN A 342 -14.84 3.81 2.73
CA ASN A 342 -14.96 4.10 4.17
C ASN A 342 -13.84 5.01 4.71
N THR A 343 -13.42 6.04 3.96
CA THR A 343 -12.28 6.86 4.35
C THR A 343 -12.40 8.31 3.92
N SER A 344 -11.55 9.16 4.48
CA SER A 344 -11.32 10.52 3.99
C SER A 344 -9.85 10.66 3.58
N ALA A 345 -9.57 11.02 2.32
CA ALA A 345 -8.22 11.00 1.79
C ALA A 345 -7.86 12.22 0.94
N THR A 346 -6.59 12.60 1.00
CA THR A 346 -5.95 13.49 0.04
C THR A 346 -4.89 12.72 -0.73
N ILE A 347 -5.06 12.61 -2.06
CA ILE A 347 -4.06 12.08 -2.98
C ILE A 347 -3.39 13.26 -3.68
N THR A 348 -2.06 13.35 -3.59
CA THR A 348 -1.27 14.36 -4.31
C THR A 348 -0.34 13.67 -5.28
N LEU A 349 -0.47 13.99 -6.57
CA LEU A 349 0.38 13.46 -7.64
C LEU A 349 1.11 14.63 -8.29
N GLU A 350 2.43 14.66 -8.16
CA GLU A 350 3.29 15.68 -8.77
C GLU A 350 4.34 15.03 -9.67
N ASN A 351 4.26 15.29 -10.98
CA ASN A 351 5.24 14.79 -11.95
C ASN A 351 5.45 13.27 -11.84
N THR A 352 4.36 12.51 -11.74
CA THR A 352 4.33 11.06 -11.51
C THR A 352 3.79 10.33 -12.73
N VAL A 353 4.42 9.25 -13.14
CA VAL A 353 3.91 8.35 -14.15
C VAL A 353 3.00 7.30 -13.48
N LEU A 354 1.75 7.24 -13.90
CA LEU A 354 0.83 6.15 -13.58
C LEU A 354 0.76 5.23 -14.80
N ASP A 355 1.36 4.06 -14.70
CA ASP A 355 1.44 3.09 -15.79
C ASP A 355 0.48 1.92 -15.52
N PHE A 356 -0.70 1.99 -16.12
CA PHE A 356 -1.75 0.96 -16.07
C PHE A 356 -2.62 1.05 -17.34
N ASP A 357 -3.37 0.00 -17.63
CA ASP A 357 -4.28 -0.01 -18.78
C ASP A 357 -5.60 0.71 -18.42
N SER A 358 -5.67 2.02 -18.72
CA SER A 358 -6.85 2.85 -18.48
C SER A 358 -8.08 2.45 -19.32
N SER A 359 -7.93 1.55 -20.31
CA SER A 359 -9.05 0.96 -21.03
C SER A 359 -9.71 -0.22 -20.29
N GLN A 360 -9.04 -0.78 -19.31
CA GLN A 360 -9.47 -1.92 -18.51
C GLN A 360 -9.82 -1.55 -17.05
N ALA A 361 -9.18 -0.54 -16.51
CA ALA A 361 -9.36 -0.11 -15.13
C ALA A 361 -9.57 1.40 -15.03
N ALA A 362 -10.38 1.84 -14.09
CA ALA A 362 -10.56 3.26 -13.81
C ALA A 362 -9.30 3.87 -13.18
N LEU A 363 -9.12 5.18 -13.36
CA LEU A 363 -8.10 5.93 -12.64
C LEU A 363 -8.35 5.90 -11.12
N LEU A 364 -9.61 6.15 -10.74
CA LEU A 364 -10.01 6.20 -9.34
C LEU A 364 -11.46 5.75 -9.18
N THR A 365 -11.69 4.90 -8.18
CA THR A 365 -13.02 4.55 -7.71
C THR A 365 -13.16 4.90 -6.23
N ALA A 366 -14.14 5.74 -5.91
CA ALA A 366 -14.53 6.08 -4.55
C ALA A 366 -15.96 5.59 -4.31
N CYS A 367 -16.13 4.58 -3.47
CA CYS A 367 -17.47 3.99 -3.26
C CYS A 367 -17.59 3.36 -1.88
N GLY A 368 -18.82 3.10 -1.48
CA GLY A 368 -19.14 2.21 -0.37
C GLY A 368 -18.84 0.75 -0.71
N ASN A 369 -18.83 -0.09 0.30
CA ASN A 369 -18.50 -1.49 0.20
C ASN A 369 -19.44 -2.32 1.08
N ASP A 370 -20.13 -3.28 0.49
CA ASP A 370 -21.07 -4.17 1.18
C ASP A 370 -20.44 -5.52 1.56
N SER A 371 -19.19 -5.76 1.13
CA SER A 371 -18.37 -6.89 1.54
C SER A 371 -17.44 -6.49 2.69
N ASN A 372 -16.76 -7.40 3.33
CA ASN A 372 -15.68 -7.18 4.31
C ASN A 372 -16.09 -6.51 5.63
N ASN A 373 -17.31 -6.03 5.81
CA ASN A 373 -17.76 -5.27 6.98
C ASN A 373 -16.91 -4.01 7.26
N TRP A 374 -16.36 -3.36 6.22
CA TRP A 374 -15.64 -2.11 6.37
C TRP A 374 -16.62 -0.94 6.43
N GLY A 375 -17.03 -0.57 7.63
CA GLY A 375 -18.10 0.38 7.88
C GLY A 375 -19.49 -0.21 7.66
N GLN A 376 -20.50 0.63 7.74
CA GLN A 376 -21.89 0.25 7.50
C GLN A 376 -22.24 0.43 6.01
N ALA A 377 -22.67 -0.62 5.34
CA ALA A 377 -23.16 -0.55 3.97
C ALA A 377 -24.14 0.63 3.77
N GLY A 378 -23.98 1.37 2.68
CA GLY A 378 -24.79 2.57 2.40
C GLY A 378 -24.39 3.82 3.20
N SER A 379 -23.37 3.75 4.06
CA SER A 379 -22.84 4.88 4.84
C SER A 379 -21.30 4.91 4.88
N ASN A 380 -20.65 3.94 4.23
CA ASN A 380 -19.19 3.75 4.21
C ASN A 380 -18.54 4.24 2.90
N GLY A 381 -19.04 5.32 2.34
CA GLY A 381 -18.44 5.98 1.18
C GLY A 381 -17.08 6.61 1.49
N ALA A 382 -16.41 7.11 0.46
CA ALA A 382 -15.15 7.80 0.60
C ALA A 382 -15.26 9.30 0.26
N SER A 383 -14.48 10.12 0.98
CA SER A 383 -14.32 11.56 0.68
C SER A 383 -12.91 11.84 0.21
N VAL A 384 -12.72 12.12 -1.07
CA VAL A 384 -11.41 12.15 -1.72
C VAL A 384 -11.10 13.49 -2.34
N THR A 385 -9.92 14.06 -2.03
CA THR A 385 -9.36 15.18 -2.77
C THR A 385 -8.13 14.69 -3.56
N VAL A 386 -8.20 14.78 -4.89
CA VAL A 386 -7.07 14.52 -5.79
C VAL A 386 -6.45 15.84 -6.24
N LYS A 387 -5.17 16.03 -5.95
CA LYS A 387 -4.37 17.19 -6.39
C LYS A 387 -3.39 16.73 -7.47
N ALA A 388 -3.65 17.09 -8.72
CA ALA A 388 -2.75 16.84 -9.84
C ALA A 388 -1.91 18.10 -10.10
N VAL A 389 -0.60 17.98 -9.98
CA VAL A 389 0.36 19.07 -10.08
C VAL A 389 1.39 18.74 -11.15
N ASN A 390 1.39 19.47 -12.27
CA ASN A 390 2.24 19.14 -13.43
C ASN A 390 2.11 17.64 -13.80
N GLN A 391 0.88 17.16 -13.97
CA GLN A 391 0.53 15.75 -13.98
C GLN A 391 -0.27 15.38 -15.22
N THR A 392 0.02 14.25 -15.85
CA THR A 392 -0.85 13.62 -16.84
C THR A 392 -1.60 12.48 -16.16
N LEU A 393 -2.92 12.50 -16.28
CA LEU A 393 -3.83 11.49 -15.76
C LEU A 393 -4.64 10.89 -16.92
N GLU A 394 -4.80 9.57 -16.93
CA GLU A 394 -5.63 8.85 -17.89
C GLU A 394 -6.56 7.88 -17.14
N GLY A 395 -7.78 7.71 -17.68
CA GLY A 395 -8.82 6.85 -17.12
C GLY A 395 -9.92 7.60 -16.39
N ASP A 396 -11.03 6.91 -16.17
CA ASP A 396 -12.24 7.47 -15.61
C ASP A 396 -12.14 7.65 -14.09
N ILE A 397 -12.89 8.62 -13.58
CA ILE A 397 -13.13 8.81 -12.15
C ILE A 397 -14.56 8.37 -11.86
N VAL A 398 -14.68 7.36 -10.99
CA VAL A 398 -15.96 6.79 -10.56
C VAL A 398 -16.23 7.15 -9.11
N ALA A 399 -17.40 7.66 -8.83
CA ALA A 399 -17.88 7.87 -7.46
C ALA A 399 -19.32 7.38 -7.32
N ASP A 400 -19.60 6.68 -6.22
CA ASP A 400 -21.00 6.37 -5.92
C ASP A 400 -21.71 7.55 -5.23
N THR A 401 -23.03 7.43 -5.08
CA THR A 401 -23.87 8.52 -4.52
C THR A 401 -23.65 8.78 -3.03
N ILE A 402 -22.91 7.95 -2.31
CA ILE A 402 -22.53 8.19 -0.91
C ILE A 402 -21.09 8.68 -0.75
N SER A 403 -20.32 8.76 -1.85
CA SER A 403 -18.93 9.19 -1.85
C SER A 403 -18.77 10.58 -2.49
N SER A 404 -17.63 11.20 -2.28
CA SER A 404 -17.30 12.48 -2.89
C SER A 404 -15.85 12.53 -3.40
N VAL A 405 -15.66 12.95 -4.65
CA VAL A 405 -14.34 13.14 -5.27
C VAL A 405 -14.19 14.59 -5.72
N SER A 406 -13.10 15.24 -5.31
CA SER A 406 -12.70 16.55 -5.77
C SER A 406 -11.37 16.46 -6.52
N LEU A 407 -11.42 16.48 -7.88
CA LEU A 407 -10.21 16.55 -8.69
C LEU A 407 -9.80 18.03 -8.91
N LYS A 408 -8.52 18.33 -8.65
CA LYS A 408 -7.93 19.67 -8.87
C LYS A 408 -6.71 19.55 -9.78
N LEU A 409 -6.86 19.96 -11.04
CA LEU A 409 -5.76 20.03 -12.01
C LEU A 409 -5.04 21.37 -11.87
N SER A 410 -3.72 21.36 -11.78
CA SER A 410 -2.91 22.57 -11.63
C SER A 410 -1.56 22.45 -12.33
N LYS A 411 -0.91 23.60 -12.53
CA LYS A 411 0.44 23.71 -13.14
C LYS A 411 0.56 22.99 -14.49
N GLY A 412 -0.44 23.09 -15.35
CA GLY A 412 -0.41 22.47 -16.67
C GLY A 412 -0.77 20.99 -16.69
N SER A 413 -1.43 20.49 -15.65
CA SER A 413 -1.89 19.10 -15.63
C SER A 413 -2.95 18.82 -16.69
N THR A 414 -2.93 17.61 -17.22
CA THR A 414 -3.93 17.09 -18.16
C THR A 414 -4.62 15.87 -17.58
N TRP A 415 -5.94 15.79 -17.72
CA TRP A 415 -6.71 14.59 -17.45
C TRP A 415 -7.48 14.18 -18.69
N THR A 416 -7.30 12.92 -19.11
CA THR A 416 -8.07 12.26 -20.18
C THR A 416 -8.96 11.21 -19.57
N GLY A 417 -10.27 11.39 -19.60
CA GLY A 417 -11.24 10.49 -18.98
C GLY A 417 -12.59 11.16 -18.79
N SER A 418 -13.54 10.39 -18.27
CA SER A 418 -14.89 10.82 -17.94
C SER A 418 -15.17 10.71 -16.45
N ALA A 419 -16.14 11.48 -15.97
CA ALA A 419 -16.66 11.41 -14.63
C ALA A 419 -17.92 10.54 -14.61
N ILE A 420 -17.91 9.47 -13.80
CA ILE A 420 -19.00 8.50 -13.71
C ILE A 420 -19.57 8.54 -12.29
N ILE A 421 -20.87 8.81 -12.17
CA ILE A 421 -21.59 8.72 -10.90
C ILE A 421 -22.45 7.46 -10.94
N GLU A 422 -22.23 6.57 -9.96
CA GLU A 422 -22.98 5.33 -9.81
C GLU A 422 -23.95 5.44 -8.62
N GLU A 423 -25.11 4.82 -8.75
CA GLU A 423 -26.06 4.73 -7.63
C GLU A 423 -25.57 3.69 -6.62
N ASN A 424 -25.47 4.05 -5.35
CA ASN A 424 -25.24 3.08 -4.30
C ASN A 424 -26.60 2.53 -3.84
N GLU A 425 -26.89 1.26 -4.15
CA GLU A 425 -28.18 0.63 -3.89
C GLU A 425 -28.50 0.52 -2.38
N SER A 426 -27.50 0.50 -1.54
CA SER A 426 -27.62 0.45 -0.06
C SER A 426 -27.72 1.84 0.57
N ALA A 427 -27.62 2.91 -0.23
CA ALA A 427 -27.55 4.28 0.30
C ALA A 427 -28.81 4.65 1.08
N SER A 428 -28.62 5.09 2.32
CA SER A 428 -29.66 5.74 3.11
C SER A 428 -29.78 7.24 2.83
N ASN A 429 -28.68 7.88 2.42
CA ASN A 429 -28.59 9.31 2.08
C ASN A 429 -27.48 9.53 1.03
N ALA A 430 -27.84 10.16 -0.09
CA ALA A 430 -26.85 10.61 -1.08
C ALA A 430 -26.11 11.88 -0.60
N THR A 431 -24.82 12.02 -0.98
CA THR A 431 -24.02 13.20 -0.63
C THR A 431 -24.48 14.49 -1.35
N GLY A 432 -25.16 14.33 -2.48
CA GLY A 432 -25.51 15.43 -3.38
C GLY A 432 -24.32 16.04 -4.15
N VAL A 433 -23.07 15.67 -3.86
CA VAL A 433 -21.86 16.20 -4.48
C VAL A 433 -20.85 15.09 -4.81
N PRO A 434 -21.22 14.02 -5.56
CA PRO A 434 -20.32 12.91 -5.81
C PRO A 434 -19.02 13.30 -6.52
N ILE A 435 -19.04 14.17 -7.54
CA ILE A 435 -17.85 14.55 -8.28
C ILE A 435 -17.78 16.07 -8.50
N SER A 436 -16.67 16.67 -8.11
CA SER A 436 -16.35 18.07 -8.35
C SER A 436 -15.01 18.20 -9.06
N ILE A 437 -14.97 18.95 -10.17
CA ILE A 437 -13.77 19.12 -10.98
C ILE A 437 -13.34 20.58 -10.98
N THR A 438 -12.05 20.84 -10.77
CA THR A 438 -11.42 22.14 -11.00
C THR A 438 -10.34 22.00 -12.06
N VAL A 439 -10.56 22.58 -13.23
CA VAL A 439 -9.54 22.71 -14.27
C VAL A 439 -8.80 24.02 -14.05
N GLY A 440 -7.59 23.92 -13.52
CA GLY A 440 -6.76 25.06 -13.15
C GLY A 440 -6.15 25.76 -14.35
N LYS A 441 -5.51 26.91 -14.10
CA LYS A 441 -4.86 27.69 -15.15
C LYS A 441 -3.85 26.85 -15.94
N ASN A 442 -3.94 26.92 -17.28
CA ASN A 442 -3.09 26.17 -18.24
C ASN A 442 -3.20 24.65 -18.10
N SER A 443 -4.23 24.15 -17.43
CA SER A 443 -4.53 22.72 -17.33
C SER A 443 -5.63 22.34 -18.30
N SER A 444 -5.73 21.05 -18.61
CA SER A 444 -6.65 20.55 -19.63
C SER A 444 -7.44 19.35 -19.11
N TRP A 445 -8.71 19.28 -19.50
CA TRP A 445 -9.53 18.07 -19.39
C TRP A 445 -9.94 17.62 -20.80
N ILE A 446 -9.51 16.44 -21.21
CA ILE A 446 -9.93 15.77 -22.44
C ILE A 446 -11.03 14.79 -22.05
N VAL A 447 -12.25 15.10 -22.43
CA VAL A 447 -13.46 14.35 -22.01
C VAL A 447 -13.68 13.22 -23.02
N THR A 448 -13.71 11.98 -22.53
CA THR A 448 -13.80 10.79 -23.41
C THR A 448 -15.24 10.41 -23.75
N GLY A 449 -16.26 10.95 -23.06
CA GLY A 449 -17.67 10.69 -23.32
C GLY A 449 -18.58 11.61 -22.51
N ASP A 450 -19.87 11.57 -22.80
CA ASP A 450 -20.86 12.32 -22.01
C ASP A 450 -20.78 11.97 -20.54
N CYS A 451 -20.75 12.98 -19.69
CA CYS A 451 -20.59 12.76 -18.26
C CYS A 451 -21.36 13.77 -17.40
N THR A 452 -21.52 13.41 -16.13
CA THR A 452 -22.19 14.27 -15.15
C THR A 452 -21.25 14.57 -13.99
N VAL A 453 -21.16 15.83 -13.61
CA VAL A 453 -20.44 16.29 -12.42
C VAL A 453 -21.36 17.15 -11.54
N SER A 454 -21.08 17.14 -10.24
CA SER A 454 -21.82 18.00 -9.30
C SER A 454 -21.38 19.44 -9.46
N ASN A 455 -20.07 19.70 -9.48
CA ASN A 455 -19.53 21.05 -9.64
C ASN A 455 -18.39 21.06 -10.67
N LEU A 456 -18.31 22.14 -11.45
CA LEU A 456 -17.24 22.39 -12.40
C LEU A 456 -16.72 23.80 -12.27
N THR A 457 -15.42 23.94 -11.99
CA THR A 457 -14.73 25.23 -12.00
C THR A 457 -13.69 25.23 -13.11
N VAL A 458 -13.79 26.20 -14.03
CA VAL A 458 -12.86 26.38 -15.14
C VAL A 458 -12.10 27.68 -14.92
N LYS A 459 -10.78 27.60 -14.70
CA LYS A 459 -9.95 28.78 -14.47
C LYS A 459 -9.50 29.38 -15.80
N LYS A 460 -9.24 30.69 -15.80
CA LYS A 460 -8.76 31.40 -17.01
C LYS A 460 -7.56 30.71 -17.65
N GLY A 461 -7.69 30.34 -18.92
CA GLY A 461 -6.65 29.66 -19.70
C GLY A 461 -6.64 28.13 -19.51
N ALA A 462 -7.63 27.57 -18.82
CA ALA A 462 -7.92 26.15 -18.84
C ALA A 462 -8.62 25.76 -20.15
N THR A 463 -8.49 24.50 -20.56
CA THR A 463 -9.17 23.96 -21.75
C THR A 463 -9.96 22.72 -21.39
N ILE A 464 -11.13 22.57 -22.00
CA ILE A 464 -11.94 21.35 -21.95
C ILE A 464 -12.33 21.01 -23.38
N THR A 465 -11.89 19.83 -23.85
CA THR A 465 -12.11 19.35 -25.21
C THR A 465 -12.52 17.88 -25.18
N ASP A 466 -13.07 17.39 -26.29
CA ASP A 466 -13.19 15.96 -26.54
C ASP A 466 -11.88 15.36 -27.13
N ASN A 467 -11.90 14.06 -27.45
CA ASN A 467 -10.75 13.35 -28.02
C ASN A 467 -10.35 13.88 -29.41
N ASP A 468 -11.26 14.53 -30.12
CA ASP A 468 -11.01 15.13 -31.46
C ASP A 468 -10.50 16.56 -31.33
N GLY A 469 -10.30 17.08 -30.12
CA GLY A 469 -9.87 18.44 -29.81
C GLY A 469 -10.96 19.48 -30.01
N GLN A 470 -12.22 19.05 -30.14
CA GLN A 470 -13.38 19.95 -30.24
C GLN A 470 -13.80 20.40 -28.85
N THR A 471 -14.33 21.62 -28.73
CA THR A 471 -14.88 22.09 -27.48
C THR A 471 -16.13 21.29 -27.10
N VAL A 472 -16.27 20.93 -25.83
CA VAL A 472 -17.44 20.20 -25.32
C VAL A 472 -18.56 21.17 -24.95
N SER A 473 -19.81 20.71 -25.07
CA SER A 473 -20.95 21.43 -24.53
C SER A 473 -21.00 21.32 -23.01
N ILE A 474 -21.31 22.41 -22.31
CA ILE A 474 -21.53 22.38 -20.85
C ILE A 474 -22.96 22.82 -20.57
N VAL A 475 -23.73 21.94 -19.92
CA VAL A 475 -25.10 22.19 -19.50
C VAL A 475 -25.15 22.24 -17.98
N ALA A 476 -25.40 23.43 -17.42
CA ALA A 476 -25.49 23.63 -15.99
C ALA A 476 -26.95 23.89 -15.58
N ASN A 477 -27.48 23.06 -14.68
CA ASN A 477 -28.88 23.16 -14.21
C ASN A 477 -29.90 23.29 -15.35
N GLY A 478 -29.73 22.47 -16.39
CA GLY A 478 -30.60 22.41 -17.56
C GLY A 478 -30.46 23.56 -18.54
N LYS A 479 -29.42 24.41 -18.41
CA LYS A 479 -29.11 25.50 -19.34
C LYS A 479 -27.73 25.32 -19.95
N THR A 480 -27.62 25.40 -21.28
CA THR A 480 -26.33 25.44 -21.95
C THR A 480 -25.59 26.70 -21.55
N VAL A 481 -24.44 26.57 -20.90
CA VAL A 481 -23.56 27.67 -20.48
C VAL A 481 -22.34 27.80 -21.38
N VAL A 482 -21.93 26.69 -22.03
CA VAL A 482 -20.93 26.67 -23.09
C VAL A 482 -21.50 25.84 -24.25
N GLU A 483 -21.54 26.45 -25.45
CA GLU A 483 -21.89 25.77 -26.69
C GLU A 483 -20.63 25.10 -27.26
N GLY A 484 -20.57 23.78 -27.30
CA GLY A 484 -19.44 23.04 -27.84
C GLY A 484 -19.54 22.89 -29.35
N THR A 485 -18.41 22.61 -29.99
CA THR A 485 -18.31 22.22 -31.41
C THR A 485 -18.27 20.72 -31.62
N GLY A 486 -17.96 19.95 -30.56
CA GLY A 486 -17.96 18.49 -30.53
C GLY A 486 -19.30 17.90 -30.14
N ASN A 487 -19.33 16.57 -30.03
CA ASN A 487 -20.54 15.81 -29.69
C ASN A 487 -20.63 15.46 -28.20
N VAL A 488 -19.61 15.79 -27.42
CA VAL A 488 -19.55 15.45 -25.99
C VAL A 488 -20.19 16.55 -25.16
N THR A 489 -20.98 16.16 -24.14
CA THR A 489 -21.64 17.05 -23.22
C THR A 489 -21.27 16.74 -21.76
N ILE A 490 -20.90 17.79 -21.01
CA ILE A 490 -20.77 17.72 -19.56
C ILE A 490 -22.04 18.31 -18.94
N THR A 491 -22.74 17.52 -18.14
CA THR A 491 -23.86 17.98 -17.32
C THR A 491 -23.37 18.35 -15.92
N VAL A 492 -23.65 19.58 -15.50
CA VAL A 492 -23.32 20.08 -14.16
C VAL A 492 -24.62 20.22 -13.37
N THR A 493 -24.77 19.43 -12.32
CA THR A 493 -26.00 19.40 -11.51
C THR A 493 -26.04 20.46 -10.40
N GLY A 494 -24.89 20.97 -9.99
CA GLY A 494 -24.75 22.01 -8.97
C GLY A 494 -24.14 23.30 -9.54
N THR A 495 -22.91 23.65 -9.15
CA THR A 495 -22.30 24.93 -9.48
C THR A 495 -21.35 24.84 -10.66
N TYR A 496 -21.60 25.67 -11.69
CA TYR A 496 -20.62 25.96 -12.75
C TYR A 496 -20.00 27.35 -12.49
N THR A 497 -18.66 27.43 -12.57
CA THR A 497 -17.91 28.67 -12.35
C THR A 497 -16.81 28.84 -13.41
N GLU A 498 -16.79 29.96 -14.09
CA GLU A 498 -15.64 30.48 -14.84
C GLU A 498 -14.93 31.56 -14.00
N ALA A 499 -13.58 31.45 -13.81
CA ALA A 499 -12.86 32.33 -12.91
C ALA A 499 -11.41 32.64 -13.37
#